data_e8b560313fb4e96b7698369a4651773b
#
_entry.id   e8b560313fb4e96b7698369a4651773b
#
_cell.length_a   1.000
_cell.length_b   1.000
_cell.length_c   1.000
_cell.angle_alpha   90.00
_cell.angle_beta   90.00
_cell.angle_gamma   90.00
#
_symmetry.space_group_name_H-M   'P 1'
#
loop_
_entity.id
_entity.type
_entity.pdbx_description
1 polymer ?
#
loop_
_entity_poly.entity_id
_entity_poly.type
_entity_poly.pdbx_seq_one_letter_code
_entity_poly.pdbx_strand_id
1 'polypeptide(L)'
;ISMRRAYHGSTHGAMSMMGTPEGEEWKAAFRPLLPDVQSIEFNDFAALERITERTACVLAEPVQGEAGVRTPAEGYLAALRRRCDEVGALLIFDEIQTGMGRTGALFAMLRYGTTPDIVCLAKAFGGGMPLGAFVSSKRIMDALQTAPVLGHITTFGGHPVCCAAGLAALDYLLGHRVVEQVEAK
;
A
#
# COMPACT_ATOMS: atom_id res chain seq x y z
N ILE A 1 -8.33 -3.92 8.46
CA ILE A 1 -8.03 -2.66 9.19
C ILE A 1 -7.26 -1.73 8.26
N SER A 2 -7.54 -0.42 8.36
CA SER A 2 -6.79 0.66 7.72
C SER A 2 -6.31 1.68 8.75
N MET A 3 -5.50 2.65 8.31
CA MET A 3 -5.07 3.74 9.19
C MET A 3 -6.00 4.95 9.01
N ARG A 4 -6.28 5.68 10.10
CA ARG A 4 -6.99 6.95 10.00
C ARG A 4 -6.22 7.94 9.14
N ARG A 5 -6.94 8.74 8.36
CA ARG A 5 -6.43 9.72 7.39
C ARG A 5 -5.67 9.09 6.21
N ALA A 6 -5.73 7.76 6.03
CA ALA A 6 -5.14 7.10 4.88
C ALA A 6 -5.91 7.42 3.60
N TYR A 7 -5.19 7.47 2.48
CA TYR A 7 -5.75 7.57 1.14
C TYR A 7 -5.29 6.41 0.27
N HIS A 8 -6.22 5.58 -0.17
CA HIS A 8 -5.93 4.37 -0.97
C HIS A 8 -6.56 4.39 -2.36
N GLY A 9 -7.20 5.47 -2.73
CA GLY A 9 -7.86 5.63 -4.03
C GLY A 9 -9.38 5.68 -3.94
N SER A 10 -10.03 5.95 -5.08
CA SER A 10 -11.46 6.23 -5.18
C SER A 10 -12.29 5.12 -5.81
N THR A 11 -11.70 3.94 -6.10
CA THR A 11 -12.49 2.75 -6.42
C THR A 11 -13.26 2.30 -5.18
N HIS A 12 -14.38 1.63 -5.36
CA HIS A 12 -15.29 1.27 -4.26
C HIS A 12 -14.58 0.51 -3.12
N GLY A 13 -13.73 -0.47 -3.46
CA GLY A 13 -12.94 -1.22 -2.47
C GLY A 13 -11.90 -0.35 -1.76
N ALA A 14 -11.12 0.43 -2.51
CA ALA A 14 -10.10 1.32 -1.95
C ALA A 14 -10.74 2.41 -1.06
N MET A 15 -11.86 2.99 -1.53
CA MET A 15 -12.64 3.99 -0.78
C MET A 15 -13.14 3.43 0.56
N SER A 16 -13.52 2.16 0.60
CA SER A 16 -13.93 1.50 1.84
C SER A 16 -12.82 1.47 2.88
N MET A 17 -11.55 1.38 2.44
CA MET A 17 -10.38 1.33 3.30
C MET A 17 -9.86 2.72 3.71
N MET A 18 -10.41 3.81 3.17
CA MET A 18 -9.99 5.15 3.58
C MET A 18 -10.58 5.51 4.95
N GLY A 19 -9.69 5.70 5.93
CA GLY A 19 -10.05 5.94 7.33
C GLY A 19 -10.10 7.41 7.73
N THR A 20 -10.81 8.27 6.99
CA THR A 20 -10.88 9.69 7.35
C THR A 20 -12.17 10.02 8.08
N PRO A 21 -12.12 10.61 9.30
CA PRO A 21 -13.29 11.22 9.92
C PRO A 21 -13.89 12.33 9.04
N GLU A 22 -13.03 13.14 8.45
CA GLU A 22 -13.40 14.23 7.54
C GLU A 22 -13.87 13.74 6.16
N GLY A 23 -13.57 12.51 5.78
CA GLY A 23 -13.96 11.90 4.50
C GLY A 23 -15.29 11.16 4.51
N GLU A 24 -15.97 11.07 5.65
CA GLU A 24 -17.26 10.36 5.72
C GLU A 24 -18.34 11.03 4.87
N GLU A 25 -18.33 12.35 4.78
CA GLU A 25 -19.33 13.10 4.00
C GLU A 25 -19.28 12.75 2.51
N TRP A 26 -18.10 12.74 1.90
CA TRP A 26 -17.98 12.42 0.47
C TRP A 26 -18.05 10.93 0.18
N LYS A 27 -17.67 10.06 1.11
CA LYS A 27 -17.92 8.61 0.98
C LYS A 27 -19.39 8.25 1.12
N ALA A 28 -20.19 9.04 1.81
CA ALA A 28 -21.59 8.78 2.07
C ALA A 28 -22.40 8.60 0.78
N ALA A 29 -22.08 9.35 -0.27
CA ALA A 29 -22.75 9.27 -1.57
C ALA A 29 -22.51 7.94 -2.31
N PHE A 30 -21.50 7.15 -1.91
CA PHE A 30 -21.08 5.90 -2.54
C PHE A 30 -21.44 4.66 -1.71
N ARG A 31 -22.24 4.84 -0.66
CA ARG A 31 -22.71 3.72 0.17
C ARG A 31 -23.73 2.82 -0.58
N PRO A 32 -23.75 1.50 -0.29
CA PRO A 32 -22.99 0.80 0.74
C PRO A 32 -21.53 0.56 0.34
N LEU A 33 -20.62 0.73 1.29
CA LEU A 33 -19.21 0.37 1.16
C LEU A 33 -18.99 -1.06 1.66
N LEU A 34 -17.77 -1.59 1.51
CA LEU A 34 -17.44 -2.92 2.03
C LEU A 34 -17.63 -2.97 3.55
N PRO A 35 -18.28 -4.03 4.07
CA PRO A 35 -18.49 -4.21 5.51
C PRO A 35 -17.17 -4.57 6.23
N ASP A 36 -17.23 -4.55 7.55
CA ASP A 36 -16.15 -5.02 8.45
C ASP A 36 -14.81 -4.30 8.29
N VAL A 37 -14.82 -3.09 7.74
CA VAL A 37 -13.64 -2.23 7.69
C VAL A 37 -13.56 -1.39 8.96
N GLN A 38 -12.42 -1.42 9.62
CA GLN A 38 -12.10 -0.62 10.80
C GLN A 38 -10.87 0.22 10.55
N SER A 39 -10.80 1.38 11.18
CA SER A 39 -9.62 2.25 11.14
C SER A 39 -9.03 2.45 12.53
N ILE A 40 -7.71 2.43 12.60
CA ILE A 40 -6.92 2.73 13.80
C ILE A 40 -6.07 3.97 13.57
N GLU A 41 -5.65 4.63 14.65
CA GLU A 41 -4.81 5.82 14.55
C GLU A 41 -3.39 5.43 14.11
N PHE A 42 -2.82 6.17 13.14
CA PHE A 42 -1.44 5.99 12.70
C PHE A 42 -0.48 6.55 13.75
N ASN A 43 0.60 5.84 14.04
CA ASN A 43 1.57 6.15 15.11
C ASN A 43 1.07 5.95 16.56
N ASP A 44 -0.10 5.33 16.72
CA ASP A 44 -0.58 4.93 18.04
C ASP A 44 -0.25 3.45 18.28
N PHE A 45 0.74 3.18 19.11
CA PHE A 45 1.15 1.81 19.46
C PHE A 45 0.07 1.06 20.23
N ALA A 46 -0.72 1.75 21.07
CA ALA A 46 -1.80 1.11 21.81
C ALA A 46 -2.94 0.67 20.88
N ALA A 47 -3.18 1.41 19.80
CA ALA A 47 -4.18 1.04 18.81
C ALA A 47 -3.87 -0.26 18.06
N LEU A 48 -2.61 -0.73 18.06
CA LEU A 48 -2.22 -2.01 17.44
C LEU A 48 -2.91 -3.21 18.11
N GLU A 49 -3.31 -3.11 19.36
CA GLU A 49 -4.07 -4.16 20.07
C GLU A 49 -5.46 -4.45 19.44
N ARG A 50 -5.96 -3.52 18.62
CA ARG A 50 -7.21 -3.72 17.86
C ARG A 50 -7.03 -4.66 16.65
N ILE A 51 -5.79 -4.96 16.27
CA ILE A 51 -5.46 -5.99 15.28
C ILE A 51 -5.49 -7.34 16.01
N THR A 52 -6.42 -8.20 15.63
CA THR A 52 -6.69 -9.46 16.32
C THR A 52 -6.72 -10.62 15.33
N GLU A 53 -6.85 -11.84 15.79
CA GLU A 53 -7.00 -13.04 14.94
C GLU A 53 -8.21 -12.96 13.97
N ARG A 54 -9.15 -12.04 14.22
CA ARG A 54 -10.25 -11.75 13.31
C ARG A 54 -9.90 -10.77 12.20
N THR A 55 -8.69 -10.19 12.23
CA THR A 55 -8.21 -9.25 11.22
C THR A 55 -7.61 -10.02 10.05
N ALA A 56 -8.23 -9.95 8.88
CA ALA A 56 -7.71 -10.57 7.68
C ALA A 56 -6.44 -9.87 7.19
N CYS A 57 -6.46 -8.53 7.16
CA CYS A 57 -5.31 -7.74 6.73
C CYS A 57 -5.30 -6.33 7.36
N VAL A 58 -4.12 -5.74 7.35
CA VAL A 58 -3.92 -4.31 7.65
C VAL A 58 -3.33 -3.64 6.41
N LEU A 59 -4.02 -2.61 5.92
CA LEU A 59 -3.56 -1.76 4.81
C LEU A 59 -3.01 -0.45 5.39
N ALA A 60 -1.76 -0.14 5.09
CA ALA A 60 -1.09 1.06 5.59
C ALA A 60 -0.21 1.70 4.51
N GLU A 61 -0.18 3.02 4.47
CA GLU A 61 0.87 3.77 3.80
C GLU A 61 2.09 3.81 4.75
N PRO A 62 3.32 3.45 4.31
CA PRO A 62 4.51 3.62 5.16
C PRO A 62 4.74 5.07 5.59
N VAL A 63 4.41 6.01 4.71
CA VAL A 63 4.26 7.46 4.99
C VAL A 63 2.92 7.90 4.43
N GLN A 64 2.07 8.46 5.25
CA GLN A 64 0.77 8.95 4.80
C GLN A 64 0.95 10.27 4.04
N GLY A 65 0.80 10.22 2.71
CA GLY A 65 1.02 11.39 1.86
C GLY A 65 -0.08 12.43 1.97
N GLU A 66 -1.31 12.04 1.70
CA GLU A 66 -2.48 12.95 1.65
C GLU A 66 -2.87 13.49 3.04
N ALA A 67 -2.46 12.83 4.11
CA ALA A 67 -2.67 13.30 5.48
C ALA A 67 -1.71 14.41 5.92
N GLY A 68 -0.92 14.99 5.01
CA GLY A 68 0.07 16.02 5.31
C GLY A 68 1.47 15.48 5.56
N VAL A 69 1.86 14.45 4.81
CA VAL A 69 3.19 13.80 4.88
C VAL A 69 3.54 13.35 6.29
N ARG A 70 2.68 12.49 6.86
CA ARG A 70 2.89 11.94 8.20
C ARG A 70 3.84 10.75 8.14
N THR A 71 5.04 10.90 8.67
CA THR A 71 6.05 9.83 8.77
C THR A 71 5.76 8.89 9.94
N PRO A 72 6.17 7.63 9.85
CA PRO A 72 6.03 6.71 10.97
C PRO A 72 6.95 7.12 12.12
N ALA A 73 6.44 7.01 13.35
CA ALA A 73 7.26 7.09 14.54
C ALA A 73 8.30 5.97 14.57
N GLU A 74 9.42 6.20 15.25
CA GLU A 74 10.46 5.19 15.37
C GLU A 74 9.91 3.86 15.90
N GLY A 75 10.21 2.77 15.19
CA GLY A 75 9.75 1.42 15.54
C GLY A 75 8.28 1.12 15.28
N TYR A 76 7.46 2.08 14.84
CA TYR A 76 6.01 1.85 14.63
C TYR A 76 5.73 0.80 13.57
N LEU A 77 6.35 0.89 12.39
CA LEU A 77 6.11 -0.10 11.31
C LEU A 77 6.61 -1.50 11.71
N ALA A 78 7.71 -1.58 12.45
CA ALA A 78 8.19 -2.85 12.98
C ALA A 78 7.24 -3.44 14.03
N ALA A 79 6.64 -2.61 14.89
CA ALA A 79 5.63 -3.04 15.84
C ALA A 79 4.35 -3.50 15.13
N LEU A 80 3.92 -2.78 14.10
CA LEU A 80 2.79 -3.15 13.25
C LEU A 80 3.02 -4.52 12.57
N ARG A 81 4.22 -4.75 12.02
CA ARG A 81 4.59 -6.05 11.41
C ARG A 81 4.50 -7.17 12.44
N ARG A 82 5.16 -7.00 13.60
CA ARG A 82 5.10 -8.01 14.67
C ARG A 82 3.67 -8.32 15.07
N ARG A 83 2.83 -7.30 15.26
CA ARG A 83 1.43 -7.52 15.65
C ARG A 83 0.66 -8.31 14.59
N CYS A 84 0.86 -8.00 13.31
CA CYS A 84 0.26 -8.78 12.22
C CYS A 84 0.72 -10.25 12.25
N ASP A 85 2.01 -10.49 12.48
CA ASP A 85 2.57 -11.85 12.58
C ASP A 85 1.99 -12.63 13.75
N GLU A 86 1.87 -12.01 14.93
CA GLU A 86 1.32 -12.62 16.13
C GLU A 86 -0.12 -13.15 15.94
N VAL A 87 -0.94 -12.43 15.18
CA VAL A 87 -2.35 -12.77 15.00
C VAL A 87 -2.65 -13.40 13.64
N GLY A 88 -1.65 -13.56 12.78
CA GLY A 88 -1.81 -14.14 11.45
C GLY A 88 -2.48 -13.21 10.42
N ALA A 89 -2.54 -11.91 10.65
CA ALA A 89 -3.05 -10.93 9.70
C ALA A 89 -2.01 -10.60 8.62
N LEU A 90 -2.45 -10.36 7.37
CA LEU A 90 -1.56 -9.90 6.31
C LEU A 90 -1.28 -8.40 6.47
N LEU A 91 -0.02 -8.00 6.35
CA LEU A 91 0.37 -6.59 6.25
C LEU A 91 0.50 -6.21 4.77
N ILE A 92 -0.22 -5.17 4.37
CA ILE A 92 -0.20 -4.61 3.01
C ILE A 92 0.36 -3.20 3.09
N PHE A 93 1.44 -2.92 2.38
CA PHE A 93 1.94 -1.56 2.23
C PHE A 93 1.47 -0.95 0.92
N ASP A 94 0.82 0.19 1.03
CA ASP A 94 0.52 1.06 -0.09
C ASP A 94 1.73 1.97 -0.35
N GLU A 95 2.54 1.54 -1.31
CA GLU A 95 3.72 2.27 -1.78
C GLU A 95 3.44 3.04 -3.09
N ILE A 96 2.16 3.28 -3.39
CA ILE A 96 1.74 3.99 -4.61
C ILE A 96 2.34 5.39 -4.67
N GLN A 97 2.46 6.06 -3.52
CA GLN A 97 3.08 7.37 -3.43
C GLN A 97 4.53 7.32 -2.94
N THR A 98 4.85 6.43 -2.03
CA THR A 98 6.16 6.35 -1.36
C THR A 98 7.22 5.59 -2.15
N GLY A 99 6.80 4.75 -3.08
CA GLY A 99 7.69 3.93 -3.91
C GLY A 99 8.43 4.73 -4.99
N MET A 100 9.24 4.02 -5.76
CA MET A 100 10.01 4.53 -6.90
C MET A 100 10.98 5.68 -6.53
N GLY A 101 11.62 5.55 -5.36
CA GLY A 101 12.67 6.47 -4.93
C GLY A 101 12.20 7.69 -4.14
N ARG A 102 10.90 7.91 -3.98
CA ARG A 102 10.32 9.13 -3.39
C ARG A 102 10.84 9.46 -1.99
N THR A 103 11.22 8.46 -1.21
CA THR A 103 11.65 8.59 0.19
C THR A 103 13.17 8.46 0.37
N GLY A 104 13.97 8.50 -0.71
CA GLY A 104 15.41 8.26 -0.63
C GLY A 104 15.81 6.77 -0.62
N ALA A 105 14.83 5.88 -0.66
CA ALA A 105 15.02 4.46 -0.94
C ALA A 105 14.08 4.05 -2.08
N LEU A 106 14.38 2.99 -2.81
CA LEU A 106 13.52 2.54 -3.93
C LEU A 106 12.08 2.33 -3.48
N PHE A 107 11.88 1.79 -2.28
CA PHE A 107 10.60 1.66 -1.59
C PHE A 107 10.77 2.09 -0.13
N ALA A 108 9.73 2.69 0.45
CA ALA A 108 9.75 3.10 1.85
C ALA A 108 9.93 1.90 2.81
N MET A 109 9.42 0.71 2.45
CA MET A 109 9.65 -0.51 3.23
C MET A 109 11.14 -0.80 3.44
N LEU A 110 12.00 -0.47 2.45
CA LEU A 110 13.46 -0.63 2.56
C LEU A 110 14.06 0.43 3.50
N ARG A 111 13.56 1.68 3.40
CA ARG A 111 14.01 2.76 4.29
C ARG A 111 13.72 2.46 5.76
N TYR A 112 12.55 1.90 6.05
CA TYR A 112 12.12 1.60 7.41
C TYR A 112 12.41 0.15 7.87
N GLY A 113 13.05 -0.66 7.03
CA GLY A 113 13.43 -2.03 7.37
C GLY A 113 12.25 -2.94 7.73
N THR A 114 11.08 -2.69 7.16
CA THR A 114 9.86 -3.47 7.46
C THR A 114 9.29 -4.05 6.18
N THR A 115 9.25 -5.37 6.06
CA THR A 115 8.75 -6.08 4.89
C THR A 115 7.28 -6.46 5.08
N PRO A 116 6.36 -5.98 4.24
CA PRO A 116 4.95 -6.40 4.25
C PRO A 116 4.77 -7.74 3.52
N ASP A 117 3.58 -8.32 3.64
CA ASP A 117 3.18 -9.49 2.85
C ASP A 117 2.82 -9.12 1.42
N ILE A 118 2.26 -7.93 1.21
CA ILE A 118 1.84 -7.41 -0.10
C ILE A 118 2.29 -5.97 -0.23
N VAL A 119 2.79 -5.59 -1.40
CA VAL A 119 3.14 -4.21 -1.77
C VAL A 119 2.26 -3.76 -2.93
N CYS A 120 1.62 -2.60 -2.80
CA CYS A 120 0.86 -1.97 -3.87
C CYS A 120 1.69 -0.87 -4.52
N LEU A 121 1.74 -0.86 -5.85
CA LEU A 121 2.54 0.06 -6.67
C LEU A 121 1.68 0.69 -7.76
N ALA A 122 1.87 1.97 -8.02
CA ALA A 122 1.29 2.70 -9.16
C ALA A 122 2.02 4.04 -9.36
N LYS A 123 1.38 5.04 -9.95
CA LYS A 123 1.92 6.39 -10.21
C LYS A 123 3.28 6.33 -10.92
N ALA A 124 4.36 6.72 -10.26
CA ALA A 124 5.71 6.71 -10.83
C ALA A 124 6.15 5.33 -11.36
N PHE A 125 5.58 4.24 -10.83
CA PHE A 125 5.81 2.88 -11.30
C PHE A 125 5.51 2.70 -12.80
N GLY A 126 4.54 3.44 -13.34
CA GLY A 126 4.16 3.36 -14.74
C GLY A 126 5.05 4.16 -15.70
N GLY A 127 6.04 4.94 -15.21
CA GLY A 127 6.92 5.72 -16.09
C GLY A 127 6.17 6.74 -16.97
N GLY A 128 5.07 7.30 -16.47
CA GLY A 128 4.18 8.21 -17.18
C GLY A 128 2.98 7.54 -17.86
N MET A 129 2.94 6.21 -17.90
CA MET A 129 1.80 5.43 -18.41
C MET A 129 0.95 4.87 -17.25
N PRO A 130 -0.36 4.62 -17.46
CA PRO A 130 -1.22 4.03 -16.44
C PRO A 130 -0.82 2.57 -16.18
N LEU A 131 -0.13 2.33 -15.08
CA LEU A 131 0.30 1.02 -14.63
C LEU A 131 0.15 0.93 -13.12
N GLY A 132 -0.45 -0.15 -12.63
CA GLY A 132 -0.49 -0.51 -11.24
C GLY A 132 -0.16 -1.98 -11.06
N ALA A 133 0.37 -2.33 -9.91
CA ALA A 133 0.65 -3.70 -9.54
C ALA A 133 0.47 -3.90 -8.04
N PHE A 134 0.21 -5.13 -7.65
CA PHE A 134 0.47 -5.59 -6.30
C PHE A 134 1.42 -6.79 -6.38
N VAL A 135 2.35 -6.84 -5.48
CA VAL A 135 3.43 -7.83 -5.46
C VAL A 135 3.40 -8.57 -4.13
N SER A 136 3.49 -9.90 -4.20
CA SER A 136 3.49 -10.75 -3.03
C SER A 136 4.24 -12.05 -3.28
N SER A 137 4.36 -12.88 -2.24
CA SER A 137 4.90 -14.22 -2.36
C SER A 137 4.00 -15.11 -3.24
N LYS A 138 4.61 -16.10 -3.90
CA LYS A 138 3.86 -17.09 -4.68
C LYS A 138 2.73 -17.72 -3.86
N ARG A 139 2.98 -18.06 -2.61
CA ARG A 139 1.99 -18.68 -1.71
C ARG A 139 0.71 -17.84 -1.57
N ILE A 140 0.85 -16.52 -1.45
CA ILE A 140 -0.31 -15.61 -1.34
C ILE A 140 -0.97 -15.44 -2.70
N MET A 141 -0.18 -15.28 -3.77
CA MET A 141 -0.70 -15.09 -5.12
C MET A 141 -1.46 -16.30 -5.66
N ASP A 142 -1.08 -17.51 -5.27
CA ASP A 142 -1.76 -18.74 -5.68
C ASP A 142 -3.23 -18.80 -5.20
N ALA A 143 -3.58 -18.09 -4.12
CA ALA A 143 -4.98 -17.98 -3.67
C ALA A 143 -5.91 -17.34 -4.71
N LEU A 144 -5.37 -16.54 -5.64
CA LEU A 144 -6.15 -15.90 -6.71
C LEU A 144 -6.35 -16.80 -7.93
N GLN A 145 -5.74 -18.00 -7.96
CA GLN A 145 -5.77 -18.90 -9.11
C GLN A 145 -6.79 -20.03 -8.98
N THR A 146 -7.14 -20.40 -7.77
CA THR A 146 -7.86 -21.67 -7.54
C THR A 146 -9.29 -21.49 -7.02
N ALA A 147 -9.54 -20.56 -6.13
CA ALA A 147 -10.88 -20.35 -5.55
C ALA A 147 -11.06 -18.90 -5.08
N PRO A 148 -11.67 -18.03 -5.87
CA PRO A 148 -12.28 -18.28 -7.19
C PRO A 148 -11.25 -18.40 -8.33
N VAL A 149 -11.57 -19.16 -9.37
CA VAL A 149 -10.83 -19.14 -10.64
C VAL A 149 -10.90 -17.73 -11.20
N LEU A 150 -9.78 -17.20 -11.71
CA LEU A 150 -9.67 -15.80 -12.17
C LEU A 150 -9.97 -14.77 -11.05
N GLY A 151 -9.52 -15.04 -9.84
CA GLY A 151 -9.72 -14.15 -8.70
C GLY A 151 -9.14 -12.74 -8.87
N HIS A 152 -8.24 -12.56 -9.85
CA HIS A 152 -7.76 -11.25 -10.29
C HIS A 152 -7.61 -11.22 -11.80
N ILE A 153 -8.47 -10.47 -12.48
CA ILE A 153 -8.44 -10.28 -13.93
C ILE A 153 -8.80 -8.84 -14.28
N THR A 154 -8.09 -8.27 -15.23
CA THR A 154 -8.40 -6.97 -15.83
C THR A 154 -8.18 -7.03 -17.34
N THR A 155 -8.97 -6.26 -18.11
CA THR A 155 -8.86 -6.24 -19.59
C THR A 155 -7.48 -5.79 -20.06
N PHE A 156 -6.89 -4.78 -19.39
CA PHE A 156 -5.60 -4.20 -19.76
C PHE A 156 -4.46 -4.58 -18.81
N GLY A 157 -4.65 -5.62 -17.97
CA GLY A 157 -3.59 -6.11 -17.09
C GLY A 157 -2.38 -6.59 -17.91
N GLY A 158 -1.20 -6.08 -17.57
CA GLY A 158 0.03 -6.41 -18.28
C GLY A 158 0.12 -5.79 -19.69
N HIS A 159 -0.56 -4.66 -19.95
CA HIS A 159 -0.51 -4.00 -21.27
C HIS A 159 0.94 -3.72 -21.68
N PRO A 160 1.41 -4.20 -22.87
CA PRO A 160 2.82 -4.17 -23.22
C PRO A 160 3.47 -2.79 -23.20
N VAL A 161 2.76 -1.77 -23.69
CA VAL A 161 3.28 -0.39 -23.71
C VAL A 161 3.47 0.15 -22.30
N CYS A 162 2.49 -0.08 -21.42
CA CYS A 162 2.58 0.37 -20.02
C CYS A 162 3.69 -0.37 -19.27
N CYS A 163 3.82 -1.68 -19.49
CA CYS A 163 4.90 -2.47 -18.89
C CYS A 163 6.29 -2.03 -19.39
N ALA A 164 6.42 -1.74 -20.68
CA ALA A 164 7.68 -1.25 -21.26
C ALA A 164 8.06 0.13 -20.68
N ALA A 165 7.09 1.03 -20.53
CA ALA A 165 7.32 2.34 -19.92
C ALA A 165 7.74 2.22 -18.44
N GLY A 166 7.05 1.37 -17.66
CA GLY A 166 7.41 1.10 -16.26
C GLY A 166 8.81 0.50 -16.12
N LEU A 167 9.16 -0.46 -16.98
CA LEU A 167 10.50 -1.06 -17.01
C LEU A 167 11.56 0.00 -17.32
N ALA A 168 11.36 0.80 -18.37
CA ALA A 168 12.29 1.86 -18.74
C ALA A 168 12.48 2.90 -17.61
N ALA A 169 11.41 3.23 -16.89
CA ALA A 169 11.48 4.13 -15.73
C ALA A 169 12.30 3.51 -14.58
N LEU A 170 12.10 2.23 -14.30
CA LEU A 170 12.87 1.52 -13.27
C LEU A 170 14.35 1.43 -13.65
N ASP A 171 14.65 1.04 -14.87
CA ASP A 171 16.02 0.97 -15.40
C ASP A 171 16.72 2.33 -15.33
N TYR A 172 16.00 3.41 -15.66
CA TYR A 172 16.53 4.77 -15.56
C TYR A 172 16.85 5.14 -14.10
N LEU A 173 15.92 4.89 -13.17
CA LEU A 173 16.12 5.18 -11.75
C LEU A 173 17.35 4.47 -11.17
N LEU A 174 17.50 3.19 -11.50
CA LEU A 174 18.60 2.36 -11.02
C LEU A 174 19.93 2.70 -11.73
N GLY A 175 19.89 2.78 -13.06
CA GLY A 175 21.08 3.03 -13.89
C GLY A 175 21.71 4.41 -13.66
N HIS A 176 20.92 5.43 -13.35
CA HIS A 176 21.38 6.78 -13.06
C HIS A 176 21.49 7.09 -11.57
N ARG A 177 21.28 6.11 -10.70
CA ARG A 177 21.34 6.25 -9.25
C ARG A 177 20.50 7.44 -8.73
N VAL A 178 19.33 7.63 -9.33
CA VAL A 178 18.46 8.79 -9.03
C VAL A 178 17.97 8.76 -7.58
N VAL A 179 17.70 7.57 -7.06
CA VAL A 179 17.22 7.36 -5.67
C VAL A 179 18.20 7.93 -4.65
N GLU A 180 19.50 7.72 -4.88
CA GLU A 180 20.56 8.17 -3.98
C GLU A 180 20.74 9.72 -3.97
N GLN A 181 20.21 10.40 -4.98
CA GLN A 181 20.28 11.85 -5.10
C GLN A 181 19.12 12.55 -4.37
N VAL A 182 18.12 11.81 -3.90
CA VAL A 182 16.91 12.38 -3.29
C VAL A 182 17.19 13.03 -1.94
N GLU A 183 18.05 12.43 -1.13
CA GLU A 183 18.41 12.98 0.19
C GLU A 183 19.30 14.24 0.11
N ALA A 184 19.93 14.49 -1.04
CA ALA A 184 20.76 15.67 -1.25
C ALA A 184 19.97 16.91 -1.69
N LYS A 185 18.69 16.78 -1.94
CA LYS A 185 17.76 17.85 -2.37
C LYS A 185 16.84 18.28 -1.23
#